data_341b11753cfc8513f8763f51f02d95dc
#
_entry.id   341b11753cfc8513f8763f51f02d95dc
#
_cell.length_a   1.000
_cell.length_b   1.000
_cell.length_c   1.000
_cell.angle_alpha   90.00
_cell.angle_beta   90.00
_cell.angle_gamma   90.00
#
_symmetry.space_group_name_H-M   'P 1'
#
loop_
_entity.id
_entity.type
_entity.pdbx_description
1 polymer ?
#
loop_
_entity_poly.entity_id
_entity_poly.type
_entity_poly.pdbx_seq_one_letter_code
_entity_poly.pdbx_strand_id
1 'polypeptide(L)'
;MDRALEILKNHNSFTTERERQQRDILIAAIDNLVDFAAAEEYAMLGELPETADEQDMEAYEKICRRYNLVHAEEENNQVFFAASMAAWWMAVDMDTVLTYMTQGDERVRAWHLSLEGISFRKSEFPPELIPPIEWGCRCF
;
A
#
# COMPACT_ATOMS: atom_id res chain seq x y z
N MET A 1 -11.19 10.18 -3.25
CA MET A 1 -10.67 9.06 -2.46
C MET A 1 -11.11 9.15 -1.00
N ASP A 2 -10.94 10.26 -0.31
CA ASP A 2 -11.32 10.44 1.11
C ASP A 2 -12.77 10.10 1.45
N ARG A 3 -13.72 10.48 0.58
CA ARG A 3 -15.14 10.15 0.76
C ARG A 3 -15.43 8.65 0.67
N ALA A 4 -14.74 7.93 -0.19
CA ALA A 4 -14.90 6.47 -0.31
C ALA A 4 -14.34 5.77 0.92
N LEU A 5 -13.21 6.24 1.43
CA LEU A 5 -12.58 5.75 2.65
C LEU A 5 -13.45 6.00 3.88
N GLU A 6 -14.04 7.18 3.98
CA GLU A 6 -14.98 7.53 5.06
C GLU A 6 -16.23 6.63 5.05
N ILE A 7 -16.80 6.38 3.86
CA ILE A 7 -17.93 5.46 3.71
C ILE A 7 -17.55 4.05 4.15
N LEU A 8 -16.38 3.54 3.75
CA LEU A 8 -15.89 2.21 4.13
C LEU A 8 -15.64 2.09 5.63
N LYS A 9 -14.98 3.10 6.24
CA LYS A 9 -14.71 3.13 7.69
C LYS A 9 -15.98 3.20 8.53
N ASN A 10 -17.03 3.84 8.03
CA ASN A 10 -18.33 4.00 8.71
C ASN A 10 -19.33 2.88 8.41
N HIS A 11 -19.03 1.97 7.49
CA HIS A 11 -19.89 0.86 7.15
C HIS A 11 -19.72 -0.29 8.15
N ASN A 12 -20.70 -0.47 9.05
CA ASN A 12 -20.66 -1.45 10.14
C ASN A 12 -21.68 -2.59 10.03
N SER A 13 -22.46 -2.65 8.93
CA SER A 13 -23.48 -3.67 8.71
C SER A 13 -22.89 -4.91 8.01
N PHE A 14 -21.99 -5.63 8.71
CA PHE A 14 -21.45 -6.89 8.20
C PHE A 14 -22.20 -8.08 8.79
N THR A 15 -22.55 -9.02 7.92
CA THR A 15 -23.22 -10.26 8.30
C THR A 15 -22.23 -11.36 8.66
N THR A 16 -20.97 -11.25 8.20
CA THR A 16 -19.92 -12.24 8.43
C THR A 16 -18.59 -11.59 8.82
N GLU A 17 -17.76 -12.33 9.56
CA GLU A 17 -16.37 -11.95 9.87
C GLU A 17 -15.53 -11.78 8.60
N ARG A 18 -15.83 -12.58 7.56
CA ARG A 18 -15.17 -12.49 6.26
C ARG A 18 -15.40 -11.15 5.58
N GLU A 19 -16.62 -10.62 5.60
CA GLU A 19 -16.93 -9.30 5.05
C GLU A 19 -16.21 -8.18 5.78
N ARG A 20 -16.08 -8.31 7.10
CA ARG A 20 -15.32 -7.37 7.93
C ARG A 20 -13.84 -7.36 7.55
N GLN A 21 -13.22 -8.54 7.40
CA GLN A 21 -11.83 -8.67 6.98
C GLN A 21 -11.60 -8.12 5.58
N GLN A 22 -12.51 -8.36 4.64
CA GLN A 22 -12.46 -7.79 3.29
C GLN A 22 -12.44 -6.26 3.33
N ARG A 23 -13.31 -5.66 4.14
CA ARG A 23 -13.32 -4.20 4.33
C ARG A 23 -11.99 -3.69 4.86
N ASP A 24 -11.47 -4.32 5.91
CA ASP A 24 -10.26 -3.86 6.59
C ASP A 24 -9.03 -3.93 5.65
N ILE A 25 -8.94 -4.99 4.85
CA ILE A 25 -7.89 -5.11 3.82
C ILE A 25 -8.05 -4.04 2.73
N LEU A 26 -9.27 -3.78 2.29
CA LEU A 26 -9.52 -2.75 1.28
C LEU A 26 -9.20 -1.35 1.80
N ILE A 27 -9.54 -1.06 3.06
CA ILE A 27 -9.16 0.20 3.72
C ILE A 27 -7.64 0.35 3.74
N ALA A 28 -6.91 -0.67 4.17
CA ALA A 28 -5.45 -0.63 4.23
C ALA A 28 -4.82 -0.41 2.84
N ALA A 29 -5.35 -1.06 1.80
CA ALA A 29 -4.88 -0.86 0.43
C ALA A 29 -5.10 0.58 -0.06
N ILE A 30 -6.26 1.18 0.24
CA ILE A 30 -6.58 2.56 -0.15
C ILE A 30 -5.73 3.55 0.65
N ASP A 31 -5.53 3.36 1.95
CA ASP A 31 -4.66 4.21 2.78
C ASP A 31 -3.22 4.21 2.24
N ASN A 32 -2.68 3.05 1.86
CA ASN A 32 -1.36 2.95 1.22
C ASN A 32 -1.26 3.73 -0.09
N LEU A 33 -2.30 3.72 -0.91
CA LEU A 33 -2.35 4.50 -2.16
C LEU A 33 -2.36 6.00 -1.91
N VAL A 34 -3.10 6.46 -0.90
CA VAL A 34 -3.16 7.87 -0.51
C VAL A 34 -1.81 8.35 -0.01
N ASP A 35 -1.15 7.57 0.84
CA ASP A 35 0.18 7.91 1.37
C ASP A 35 1.23 7.97 0.26
N PHE A 36 1.14 7.07 -0.72
CA PHE A 36 2.01 7.09 -1.88
C PHE A 36 1.81 8.33 -2.76
N ALA A 37 0.57 8.66 -3.09
CA ALA A 37 0.27 9.83 -3.90
C ALA A 37 0.76 11.13 -3.23
N ALA A 38 0.65 11.24 -1.89
CA ALA A 38 1.16 12.37 -1.13
C ALA A 38 2.70 12.44 -1.15
N ALA A 39 3.39 11.31 -1.02
CA ALA A 39 4.84 11.23 -1.07
C ALA A 39 5.38 11.60 -2.47
N GLU A 40 4.69 11.16 -3.51
CA GLU A 40 5.00 11.47 -4.91
C GLU A 40 4.86 12.97 -5.20
N GLU A 41 3.74 13.58 -4.78
CA GLU A 41 3.52 15.01 -4.91
C GLU A 41 4.60 15.81 -4.19
N TYR A 42 4.96 15.43 -2.96
CA TYR A 42 6.01 16.08 -2.19
C TYR A 42 7.38 15.98 -2.89
N ALA A 43 7.73 14.80 -3.43
CA ALA A 43 8.98 14.60 -4.16
C ALA A 43 9.03 15.42 -5.44
N MET A 44 7.93 15.48 -6.20
CA MET A 44 7.81 16.28 -7.40
C MET A 44 7.99 17.77 -7.10
N LEU A 45 7.32 18.28 -6.06
CA LEU A 45 7.44 19.68 -5.63
C LEU A 45 8.88 20.05 -5.24
N GLY A 46 9.61 19.11 -4.61
CA GLY A 46 11.02 19.31 -4.25
C GLY A 46 12.00 19.38 -5.44
N GLU A 47 11.61 18.88 -6.61
CA GLU A 47 12.41 18.95 -7.83
C GLU A 47 12.06 20.13 -8.73
N LEU A 48 10.93 20.79 -8.49
CA LEU A 48 10.52 21.96 -9.24
C LEU A 48 11.38 23.18 -8.87
N PRO A 49 11.82 24.00 -9.85
CA PRO A 49 12.54 25.24 -9.57
C PRO A 49 11.71 26.21 -8.73
N GLU A 50 12.33 26.95 -7.81
CA GLU A 50 11.65 27.93 -6.95
C GLU A 50 11.09 29.13 -7.73
N THR A 51 11.62 29.41 -8.94
CA THR A 51 11.17 30.52 -9.78
C THR A 51 10.71 30.01 -11.14
N ALA A 52 9.45 30.31 -11.48
CA ALA A 52 8.90 30.03 -12.82
C ALA A 52 9.41 31.06 -13.83
N ASP A 53 10.42 30.69 -14.64
CA ASP A 53 10.82 31.45 -15.81
C ASP A 53 10.26 30.76 -17.06
N GLU A 54 9.88 31.53 -18.11
CA GLU A 54 9.34 30.95 -19.36
C GLU A 54 10.34 29.96 -20.03
N GLN A 55 11.64 30.09 -19.75
CA GLN A 55 12.68 29.18 -20.23
C GLN A 55 12.68 27.83 -19.51
N ASP A 56 12.06 27.75 -18.36
CA ASP A 56 12.00 26.51 -17.52
C ASP A 56 10.77 25.65 -17.79
N MET A 57 9.84 26.08 -18.66
CA MET A 57 8.60 25.33 -18.95
C MET A 57 8.88 23.92 -19.49
N GLU A 58 9.92 23.76 -20.33
CA GLU A 58 10.31 22.44 -20.83
C GLU A 58 10.85 21.54 -19.71
N ALA A 59 11.59 22.10 -18.76
CA ALA A 59 12.08 21.39 -17.60
C ALA A 59 10.92 20.95 -16.68
N TYR A 60 9.93 21.82 -16.47
CA TYR A 60 8.70 21.49 -15.73
C TYR A 60 7.94 20.34 -16.38
N GLU A 61 7.68 20.42 -17.68
CA GLU A 61 7.00 19.35 -18.41
C GLU A 61 7.74 18.02 -18.32
N LYS A 62 9.05 18.05 -18.39
CA LYS A 62 9.89 16.84 -18.31
C LYS A 62 9.84 16.20 -16.93
N ILE A 63 9.86 17.00 -15.86
CA ILE A 63 9.70 16.52 -14.48
C ILE A 63 8.32 15.92 -14.29
N CYS A 64 7.27 16.64 -14.67
CA CYS A 64 5.89 16.14 -14.55
C CYS A 64 5.66 14.83 -15.32
N ARG A 65 6.18 14.74 -16.55
CA ARG A 65 6.08 13.50 -17.35
C ARG A 65 6.81 12.34 -16.70
N ARG A 66 8.00 12.56 -16.14
CA ARG A 66 8.76 11.52 -15.45
C ARG A 66 7.98 10.96 -14.27
N TYR A 67 7.42 11.81 -13.41
CA TYR A 67 6.61 11.38 -12.27
C TYR A 67 5.34 10.65 -12.73
N ASN A 68 4.60 11.19 -13.68
CA ASN A 68 3.37 10.58 -14.17
C ASN A 68 3.58 9.19 -14.81
N LEU A 69 4.70 8.96 -15.49
CA LEU A 69 4.96 7.69 -16.17
C LEU A 69 5.57 6.63 -15.23
N VAL A 70 6.58 7.02 -14.47
CA VAL A 70 7.30 6.09 -13.59
C VAL A 70 6.43 5.71 -12.39
N HIS A 71 5.81 6.68 -11.76
CA HIS A 71 5.02 6.45 -10.56
C HIS A 71 3.68 5.77 -10.82
N ALA A 72 3.06 5.99 -11.98
CA ALA A 72 1.84 5.27 -12.35
C ALA A 72 2.07 3.76 -12.45
N GLU A 73 3.22 3.33 -12.95
CA GLU A 73 3.59 1.91 -12.98
C GLU A 73 3.78 1.34 -11.58
N GLU A 74 4.50 2.06 -10.72
CA GLU A 74 4.72 1.65 -9.32
C GLU A 74 3.42 1.62 -8.53
N GLU A 75 2.55 2.60 -8.71
CA GLU A 75 1.22 2.65 -8.10
C GLU A 75 0.37 1.46 -8.53
N ASN A 76 0.32 1.14 -9.82
CA ASN A 76 -0.40 -0.01 -10.34
C ASN A 76 0.13 -1.34 -9.77
N ASN A 77 1.45 -1.49 -9.66
CA ASN A 77 2.07 -2.67 -9.08
C ASN A 77 1.71 -2.81 -7.59
N GLN A 78 1.70 -1.71 -6.86
CA GLN A 78 1.31 -1.71 -5.44
C GLN A 78 -0.17 -2.09 -5.25
N VAL A 79 -1.07 -1.55 -6.08
CA VAL A 79 -2.50 -1.91 -6.07
C VAL A 79 -2.69 -3.39 -6.39
N PHE A 80 -2.01 -3.88 -7.42
CA PHE A 80 -2.08 -5.28 -7.83
C PHE A 80 -1.59 -6.21 -6.71
N PHE A 81 -0.49 -5.86 -6.07
CA PHE A 81 0.03 -6.62 -4.94
C PHE A 81 -0.95 -6.65 -3.76
N ALA A 82 -1.49 -5.49 -3.36
CA ALA A 82 -2.47 -5.39 -2.29
C ALA A 82 -3.74 -6.19 -2.60
N ALA A 83 -4.25 -6.11 -3.82
CA ALA A 83 -5.43 -6.88 -4.26
C ALA A 83 -5.15 -8.39 -4.28
N SER A 84 -3.97 -8.81 -4.69
CA SER A 84 -3.55 -10.21 -4.70
C SER A 84 -3.45 -10.77 -3.28
N MET A 85 -2.86 -10.02 -2.35
CA MET A 85 -2.80 -10.40 -0.94
C MET A 85 -4.19 -10.48 -0.30
N ALA A 86 -5.08 -9.54 -0.62
CA ALA A 86 -6.45 -9.57 -0.15
C ALA A 86 -7.21 -10.81 -0.65
N ALA A 87 -7.09 -11.13 -1.93
CA ALA A 87 -7.71 -12.32 -2.52
C ALA A 87 -7.18 -13.62 -1.89
N TRP A 88 -5.86 -13.71 -1.73
CA TRP A 88 -5.23 -14.84 -1.05
C TRP A 88 -5.70 -14.97 0.40
N TRP A 89 -5.70 -13.88 1.16
CA TRP A 89 -6.18 -13.85 2.54
C TRP A 89 -7.60 -14.37 2.67
N MET A 90 -8.48 -13.99 1.76
CA MET A 90 -9.87 -14.45 1.76
C MET A 90 -10.01 -15.95 1.47
N ALA A 91 -9.13 -16.50 0.66
CA ALA A 91 -9.18 -17.92 0.26
C ALA A 91 -8.63 -18.86 1.34
N VAL A 92 -7.81 -18.37 2.27
CA VAL A 92 -7.18 -19.18 3.32
C VAL A 92 -8.14 -19.40 4.48
N ASP A 93 -8.17 -20.62 5.02
CA ASP A 93 -8.99 -20.98 6.17
C ASP A 93 -8.54 -20.30 7.47
N MET A 94 -9.48 -20.02 8.38
CA MET A 94 -9.23 -19.31 9.63
C MET A 94 -8.26 -20.02 10.58
N ASP A 95 -8.19 -21.33 10.51
CA ASP A 95 -7.30 -22.17 11.36
C ASP A 95 -5.90 -22.35 10.77
N THR A 96 -5.66 -21.87 9.55
CA THR A 96 -4.35 -21.96 8.91
C THR A 96 -3.31 -21.11 9.65
N VAL A 97 -2.16 -21.69 9.94
CA VAL A 97 -1.02 -20.94 10.49
C VAL A 97 -0.32 -20.21 9.37
N LEU A 98 -0.23 -18.89 9.52
CA LEU A 98 0.43 -17.99 8.57
C LEU A 98 1.72 -17.50 9.16
N THR A 99 2.76 -17.43 8.34
CA THR A 99 4.08 -16.95 8.74
C THR A 99 4.43 -15.71 7.93
N TYR A 100 4.80 -14.64 8.64
CA TYR A 100 5.26 -13.41 7.98
C TYR A 100 6.63 -13.64 7.36
N MET A 101 6.77 -13.37 6.08
CA MET A 101 8.01 -13.54 5.34
C MET A 101 8.41 -12.25 4.63
N THR A 102 9.70 -12.00 4.55
CA THR A 102 10.28 -10.90 3.78
C THR A 102 10.96 -11.42 2.51
N GLN A 103 11.32 -10.53 1.59
CA GLN A 103 12.12 -10.90 0.43
C GLN A 103 13.58 -11.20 0.78
N GLY A 104 14.02 -10.89 2.01
CA GLY A 104 15.37 -11.17 2.50
C GLY A 104 16.49 -10.39 1.83
N ASP A 105 16.15 -9.37 1.03
CA ASP A 105 17.14 -8.54 0.33
C ASP A 105 17.42 -7.21 1.07
N GLU A 106 18.42 -6.46 0.60
CA GLU A 106 18.85 -5.18 1.17
C GLU A 106 17.79 -4.05 1.09
N ARG A 107 16.71 -4.27 0.32
CA ARG A 107 15.60 -3.33 0.18
C ARG A 107 14.52 -3.54 1.24
N VAL A 108 14.62 -4.58 2.06
CA VAL A 108 13.70 -4.83 3.17
C VAL A 108 14.02 -3.87 4.31
N ARG A 109 13.01 -3.16 4.82
CA ARG A 109 13.18 -2.29 5.97
C ARG A 109 13.54 -3.10 7.21
N ALA A 110 14.44 -2.56 8.04
CA ALA A 110 14.97 -3.26 9.22
C ALA A 110 13.86 -3.76 10.16
N TRP A 111 12.80 -2.98 10.35
CA TRP A 111 11.70 -3.39 11.23
C TRP A 111 10.81 -4.47 10.60
N HIS A 112 10.62 -4.49 9.25
CA HIS A 112 9.97 -5.61 8.57
C HIS A 112 10.78 -6.90 8.71
N LEU A 113 12.10 -6.79 8.60
CA LEU A 113 12.99 -7.94 8.78
C LEU A 113 12.87 -8.54 10.19
N SER A 114 12.59 -7.72 11.21
CA SER A 114 12.37 -8.20 12.57
C SER A 114 11.06 -8.98 12.76
N LEU A 115 10.12 -8.90 11.80
CA LEU A 115 8.88 -9.66 11.79
C LEU A 115 9.02 -11.02 11.10
N GLU A 116 10.11 -11.25 10.37
CA GLU A 116 10.31 -12.49 9.63
C GLU A 116 10.24 -13.73 10.52
N GLY A 117 9.44 -14.69 10.10
CA GLY A 117 9.25 -15.93 10.85
C GLY A 117 8.20 -15.88 11.96
N ILE A 118 7.60 -14.70 12.24
CA ILE A 118 6.49 -14.61 13.18
C ILE A 118 5.30 -15.34 12.61
N SER A 119 4.69 -16.23 13.40
CA SER A 119 3.59 -17.08 12.96
C SER A 119 2.39 -16.95 13.87
N PHE A 120 1.21 -16.83 13.26
CA PHE A 120 -0.08 -16.81 13.94
C PHE A 120 -1.10 -17.65 13.17
N ARG A 121 -2.14 -18.11 13.84
CA ARG A 121 -3.33 -18.57 13.13
C ARG A 121 -3.95 -17.37 12.42
N LYS A 122 -4.54 -17.58 11.25
CA LYS A 122 -5.22 -16.50 10.53
C LYS A 122 -6.23 -15.75 11.39
N SER A 123 -7.00 -16.48 12.23
CA SER A 123 -7.98 -15.91 13.16
C SER A 123 -7.38 -14.98 14.23
N GLU A 124 -6.07 -15.12 14.51
CA GLU A 124 -5.33 -14.38 15.55
C GLU A 124 -4.28 -13.42 14.93
N PHE A 125 -4.15 -13.43 13.59
CA PHE A 125 -3.14 -12.64 12.89
C PHE A 125 -3.45 -11.14 13.04
N PRO A 126 -2.49 -10.32 13.52
CA PRO A 126 -2.69 -8.88 13.68
C PRO A 126 -2.98 -8.22 12.32
N PRO A 127 -4.12 -7.53 12.15
CA PRO A 127 -4.48 -6.91 10.87
C PRO A 127 -3.45 -5.91 10.36
N GLU A 128 -2.78 -5.20 11.27
CA GLU A 128 -1.74 -4.23 10.98
C GLU A 128 -0.45 -4.83 10.39
N LEU A 129 -0.27 -6.15 10.51
CA LEU A 129 0.88 -6.88 9.97
C LEU A 129 0.58 -7.58 8.65
N ILE A 130 -0.63 -7.48 8.13
CA ILE A 130 -0.98 -8.07 6.82
C ILE A 130 -0.31 -7.27 5.70
N PRO A 131 0.56 -7.89 4.89
CA PRO A 131 1.21 -7.18 3.78
C PRO A 131 0.21 -6.71 2.70
N PRO A 132 0.44 -5.56 2.06
CA PRO A 132 1.55 -4.64 2.30
C PRO A 132 1.31 -3.78 3.55
N ILE A 133 2.27 -3.72 4.48
CA ILE A 133 2.16 -2.91 5.71
C ILE A 133 2.35 -1.43 5.39
N GLU A 134 3.28 -1.14 4.51
CA GLU A 134 3.67 0.21 4.10
C GLU A 134 3.89 0.27 2.59
N TRP A 135 3.96 1.49 2.08
CA TRP A 135 4.33 1.73 0.70
C TRP A 135 5.63 1.02 0.29
N GLY A 136 5.61 0.35 -0.86
CA GLY A 136 6.76 -0.41 -1.37
C GLY A 136 7.08 -1.68 -0.57
N CYS A 137 6.22 -2.10 0.35
CA CYS A 137 6.34 -3.37 1.06
C CYS A 137 6.16 -4.53 0.09
N ARG A 138 7.11 -5.47 0.11
CA ARG A 138 7.12 -6.70 -0.70
C ARG A 138 7.11 -7.96 0.18
N CYS A 139 6.72 -7.83 1.44
CA CYS A 139 6.56 -8.94 2.37
C CYS A 139 5.32 -9.77 2.02
N PHE A 140 5.28 -11.03 2.47
CA PHE A 140 4.19 -11.95 2.17
C PHE A 140 3.95 -12.97 3.30
#